data_b19258289c8b8bca9f0ed36e32d4091c
#
_entry.id   b19258289c8b8bca9f0ed36e32d4091c
#
_cell.length_a   1.000
_cell.length_b   1.000
_cell.length_c   1.000
_cell.angle_alpha   90.00
_cell.angle_beta   90.00
_cell.angle_gamma   90.00
#
_symmetry.space_group_name_H-M   'P 1'
#
loop_
_entity.id
_entity.type
_entity.pdbx_description
1 polymer ?
#
loop_
_entity_poly.entity_id
_entity_poly.type
_entity_poly.pdbx_seq_one_letter_code
_entity_poly.pdbx_strand_id
1 'polypeptide(L)'
;GQSATVTVTASRTGFNDGEAEVTGSANVGAALTPEFGAVSSTADGFTAQVSNYDAAYVWEVSASTGSAAIDGAGLITVSDLTPSQSATVSVTASRTGYESGTAEISGSASVGAALTPEFGGVVSTADGFTVQVSNYDSGFTWDVTPTAGTASISSSGLITVAGLTSG
;
A
#
# COMPACT_ATOMS: atom_id res chain seq x y z
N GLY A 1 2.74 20.25 -29.04
CA GLY A 1 2.13 21.58 -28.97
C GLY A 1 1.23 21.87 -30.17
N GLN A 2 0.28 22.77 -30.01
CA GLN A 2 -0.57 23.25 -31.09
C GLN A 2 0.16 24.34 -31.85
N SER A 3 0.09 24.35 -33.18
CA SER A 3 0.65 25.39 -34.05
C SER A 3 -0.43 26.32 -34.56
N ALA A 4 -0.08 27.60 -34.76
CA ALA A 4 -0.93 28.58 -35.38
C ALA A 4 -0.13 29.37 -36.43
N THR A 5 -0.76 29.69 -37.57
CA THR A 5 -0.23 30.59 -38.59
C THR A 5 -1.04 31.88 -38.52
N VAL A 6 -0.34 33.00 -38.52
CA VAL A 6 -0.93 34.34 -38.55
C VAL A 6 -0.54 34.97 -39.86
N THR A 7 -1.52 35.36 -40.68
CA THR A 7 -1.36 36.16 -41.87
C THR A 7 -1.44 37.65 -41.50
N VAL A 8 -0.50 38.44 -41.90
CA VAL A 8 -0.45 39.91 -41.68
C VAL A 8 -0.53 40.62 -43.02
N THR A 9 -1.58 41.43 -43.18
CA THR A 9 -1.77 42.24 -44.40
C THR A 9 -1.54 43.71 -44.05
N ALA A 10 -0.67 44.38 -44.82
CA ALA A 10 -0.42 45.81 -44.74
C ALA A 10 -1.05 46.50 -45.96
N SER A 11 -1.94 47.47 -45.75
CA SER A 11 -2.61 48.21 -46.80
C SER A 11 -2.48 49.73 -46.62
N ARG A 12 -2.41 50.49 -47.73
CA ARG A 12 -2.40 51.95 -47.74
C ARG A 12 -3.06 52.47 -49.06
N THR A 13 -3.88 53.48 -48.93
CA THR A 13 -4.53 54.11 -50.07
C THR A 13 -3.51 54.55 -51.10
N GLY A 14 -3.66 54.09 -52.35
CA GLY A 14 -2.75 54.36 -53.50
C GLY A 14 -1.51 53.41 -53.58
N PHE A 15 -1.45 52.39 -52.77
CA PHE A 15 -0.44 51.34 -52.80
C PHE A 15 -1.13 49.96 -52.91
N ASN A 16 -0.43 48.96 -53.44
CA ASN A 16 -0.85 47.58 -53.40
C ASN A 16 -0.69 47.03 -51.97
N ASP A 17 -1.59 46.15 -51.56
CA ASP A 17 -1.48 45.44 -50.28
C ASP A 17 -0.27 44.50 -50.28
N GLY A 18 0.44 44.46 -49.18
CA GLY A 18 1.51 43.50 -48.87
C GLY A 18 1.02 42.48 -47.88
N GLU A 19 1.32 41.20 -48.06
CA GLU A 19 0.92 40.11 -47.20
C GLU A 19 2.14 39.25 -46.82
N ALA A 20 2.18 38.78 -45.56
CA ALA A 20 3.16 37.84 -45.06
C ALA A 20 2.58 36.95 -43.98
N GLU A 21 3.11 35.75 -43.83
CA GLU A 21 2.68 34.78 -42.84
C GLU A 21 3.82 34.49 -41.86
N VAL A 22 3.43 34.26 -40.58
CA VAL A 22 4.30 33.74 -39.53
C VAL A 22 3.62 32.58 -38.84
N THR A 23 4.33 31.46 -38.66
CA THR A 23 3.84 30.28 -37.95
C THR A 23 4.64 30.13 -36.67
N GLY A 24 3.91 29.86 -35.56
CA GLY A 24 4.47 29.54 -34.27
C GLY A 24 3.75 28.34 -33.65
N SER A 25 4.40 27.69 -32.72
CA SER A 25 3.81 26.57 -31.96
C SER A 25 4.01 26.78 -30.46
N ALA A 26 3.03 26.30 -29.69
CA ALA A 26 3.18 26.19 -28.25
C ALA A 26 4.11 25.02 -27.90
N ASN A 27 4.99 25.23 -26.93
CA ASN A 27 5.78 24.15 -26.33
C ASN A 27 4.94 23.33 -25.39
N VAL A 28 5.25 22.03 -25.29
CA VAL A 28 4.73 21.16 -24.23
C VAL A 28 5.58 21.41 -22.98
N GLY A 29 4.93 21.59 -21.82
CA GLY A 29 5.61 21.73 -20.55
C GLY A 29 6.29 20.41 -20.13
N ALA A 30 7.30 20.51 -19.27
CA ALA A 30 8.01 19.34 -18.77
C ALA A 30 7.08 18.46 -17.88
N ALA A 31 7.33 17.15 -17.88
CA ALA A 31 6.65 16.20 -17.01
C ALA A 31 6.93 16.48 -15.52
N LEU A 32 5.93 16.30 -14.68
CA LEU A 32 6.10 16.18 -13.22
C LEU A 32 6.29 14.69 -12.90
N THR A 33 7.52 14.24 -12.68
CA THR A 33 7.79 12.88 -12.24
C THR A 33 7.47 12.75 -10.76
N PRO A 34 6.59 11.77 -10.34
CA PRO A 34 6.27 11.57 -8.94
C PRO A 34 7.51 11.23 -8.10
N GLU A 35 7.59 11.84 -6.90
CA GLU A 35 8.60 11.54 -5.88
C GLU A 35 7.89 11.08 -4.62
N PHE A 36 8.49 10.14 -3.88
CA PHE A 36 7.85 9.48 -2.75
C PHE A 36 8.62 9.65 -1.46
N GLY A 37 7.88 9.79 -0.36
CA GLY A 37 8.38 9.64 1.00
C GLY A 37 8.58 8.18 1.39
N ALA A 38 8.80 7.97 2.69
CA ALA A 38 8.95 6.61 3.24
C ALA A 38 7.66 5.79 3.13
N VAL A 39 7.80 4.50 2.86
CA VAL A 39 6.70 3.53 2.88
C VAL A 39 6.44 3.08 4.32
N SER A 40 5.16 3.04 4.70
CA SER A 40 4.71 2.53 5.99
C SER A 40 3.78 1.34 5.78
N SER A 41 4.20 0.15 6.24
CA SER A 41 3.38 -1.07 6.15
C SER A 41 2.18 -1.02 7.10
N THR A 42 1.04 -1.56 6.66
CA THR A 42 -0.18 -1.80 7.45
C THR A 42 -0.48 -3.30 7.48
N ALA A 43 -1.46 -3.74 8.26
CA ALA A 43 -1.80 -5.17 8.37
C ALA A 43 -2.24 -5.79 7.04
N ASP A 44 -2.84 -5.00 6.15
CA ASP A 44 -3.44 -5.40 4.88
C ASP A 44 -2.82 -4.68 3.66
N GLY A 45 -1.69 -3.95 3.85
CA GLY A 45 -1.07 -3.23 2.76
C GLY A 45 0.04 -2.28 3.20
N PHE A 46 0.05 -1.07 2.61
CA PHE A 46 1.00 -0.01 2.96
C PHE A 46 0.51 1.37 2.53
N THR A 47 1.12 2.41 3.08
CA THR A 47 0.91 3.79 2.65
C THR A 47 2.23 4.44 2.25
N ALA A 48 2.16 5.42 1.34
CA ALA A 48 3.29 6.26 0.96
C ALA A 48 2.80 7.66 0.56
N GLN A 49 3.53 8.70 0.94
CA GLN A 49 3.23 10.07 0.57
C GLN A 49 3.93 10.44 -0.74
N VAL A 50 3.20 11.01 -1.70
CA VAL A 50 3.81 11.71 -2.84
C VAL A 50 4.37 13.03 -2.33
N SER A 51 5.69 13.17 -2.30
CA SER A 51 6.38 14.31 -1.68
C SER A 51 6.29 15.60 -2.50
N ASN A 52 6.13 15.47 -3.82
CA ASN A 52 5.95 16.60 -4.76
C ASN A 52 4.51 16.68 -5.29
N TYR A 53 3.51 16.28 -4.50
CA TYR A 53 2.11 16.35 -4.89
C TYR A 53 1.69 17.79 -5.22
N ASP A 54 1.06 17.94 -6.39
CA ASP A 54 0.49 19.21 -6.86
C ASP A 54 -0.95 18.96 -7.34
N ALA A 55 -1.93 19.60 -6.70
CA ALA A 55 -3.36 19.47 -7.03
C ALA A 55 -3.74 20.04 -8.42
N ALA A 56 -2.81 20.73 -9.12
CA ALA A 56 -3.01 21.18 -10.49
C ALA A 56 -2.81 20.04 -11.53
N TYR A 57 -2.33 18.86 -11.09
CA TYR A 57 -2.20 17.65 -11.91
C TYR A 57 -3.30 16.64 -11.58
N VAL A 58 -3.64 15.85 -12.57
CA VAL A 58 -4.45 14.63 -12.38
C VAL A 58 -3.49 13.50 -12.00
N TRP A 59 -3.79 12.83 -10.91
CA TRP A 59 -3.00 11.73 -10.37
C TRP A 59 -3.75 10.42 -10.52
N GLU A 60 -3.08 9.44 -11.09
CA GLU A 60 -3.59 8.08 -11.26
C GLU A 60 -2.63 7.08 -10.62
N VAL A 61 -3.18 6.07 -9.97
CA VAL A 61 -2.41 4.99 -9.33
C VAL A 61 -2.94 3.63 -9.76
N SER A 62 -2.04 2.67 -9.95
CA SER A 62 -2.37 1.29 -10.28
C SER A 62 -1.42 0.35 -9.55
N ALA A 63 -1.97 -0.59 -8.76
CA ALA A 63 -1.20 -1.60 -8.06
C ALA A 63 -1.06 -2.88 -8.88
N SER A 64 0.07 -3.56 -8.74
CA SER A 64 0.33 -4.88 -9.34
C SER A 64 -0.53 -5.99 -8.71
N THR A 65 -0.94 -5.81 -7.46
CA THR A 65 -1.84 -6.69 -6.70
C THR A 65 -2.51 -5.89 -5.59
N GLY A 66 -3.69 -6.33 -5.11
CA GLY A 66 -4.52 -5.58 -4.18
C GLY A 66 -5.18 -4.38 -4.85
N SER A 67 -5.55 -3.40 -4.04
CA SER A 67 -6.19 -2.15 -4.47
C SER A 67 -5.28 -0.97 -4.13
N ALA A 68 -5.21 0.05 -4.99
CA ALA A 68 -4.48 1.29 -4.70
C ALA A 68 -5.39 2.50 -4.89
N ALA A 69 -5.25 3.48 -4.02
CA ALA A 69 -5.92 4.78 -4.11
C ALA A 69 -4.95 5.90 -3.74
N ILE A 70 -5.18 7.09 -4.28
CA ILE A 70 -4.48 8.33 -3.90
C ILE A 70 -5.52 9.37 -3.47
N ASP A 71 -5.29 10.04 -2.36
CA ASP A 71 -6.20 11.08 -1.87
C ASP A 71 -5.83 12.49 -2.36
N GLY A 72 -6.66 13.49 -1.99
CA GLY A 72 -6.44 14.89 -2.37
C GLY A 72 -5.26 15.58 -1.68
N ALA A 73 -4.55 14.90 -0.79
CA ALA A 73 -3.30 15.34 -0.16
C ALA A 73 -2.08 14.60 -0.73
N GLY A 74 -2.27 13.66 -1.68
CA GLY A 74 -1.21 12.87 -2.29
C GLY A 74 -0.78 11.67 -1.45
N LEU A 75 -1.60 11.22 -0.48
CA LEU A 75 -1.34 9.98 0.25
C LEU A 75 -1.83 8.79 -0.58
N ILE A 76 -0.92 7.92 -0.94
CA ILE A 76 -1.20 6.63 -1.57
C ILE A 76 -1.52 5.62 -0.46
N THR A 77 -2.63 4.88 -0.61
CA THR A 77 -3.02 3.77 0.24
C THR A 77 -3.17 2.52 -0.62
N VAL A 78 -2.48 1.45 -0.24
CA VAL A 78 -2.63 0.11 -0.83
C VAL A 78 -3.28 -0.79 0.21
N SER A 79 -4.29 -1.58 -0.21
CA SER A 79 -5.03 -2.52 0.63
C SER A 79 -5.23 -3.87 -0.06
N ASP A 80 -5.92 -4.78 0.61
CA ASP A 80 -6.26 -6.13 0.13
C ASP A 80 -5.03 -7.03 -0.13
N LEU A 81 -3.91 -6.77 0.55
CA LEU A 81 -2.74 -7.64 0.58
C LEU A 81 -2.84 -8.63 1.74
N THR A 82 -2.41 -9.86 1.51
CA THR A 82 -2.20 -10.82 2.60
C THR A 82 -0.92 -10.48 3.37
N PRO A 83 -0.77 -10.92 4.64
CA PRO A 83 0.46 -10.67 5.41
C PRO A 83 1.73 -11.07 4.64
N SER A 84 2.74 -10.22 4.65
CA SER A 84 3.99 -10.31 3.87
C SER A 84 3.86 -10.14 2.36
N GLN A 85 2.66 -10.05 1.81
CA GLN A 85 2.49 -9.84 0.38
C GLN A 85 2.96 -8.44 -0.03
N SER A 86 3.70 -8.37 -1.13
CA SER A 86 4.20 -7.11 -1.70
C SER A 86 3.37 -6.67 -2.89
N ALA A 87 3.29 -5.37 -3.09
CA ALA A 87 2.75 -4.75 -4.30
C ALA A 87 3.67 -3.64 -4.80
N THR A 88 3.70 -3.45 -6.12
CA THR A 88 4.28 -2.27 -6.77
C THR A 88 3.16 -1.41 -7.30
N VAL A 89 3.22 -0.11 -7.00
CA VAL A 89 2.25 0.89 -7.46
C VAL A 89 2.92 1.77 -8.51
N SER A 90 2.34 1.81 -9.71
CA SER A 90 2.67 2.79 -10.74
C SER A 90 1.84 4.05 -10.50
N VAL A 91 2.48 5.21 -10.44
CA VAL A 91 1.86 6.52 -10.19
C VAL A 91 2.12 7.41 -11.37
N THR A 92 1.07 7.97 -11.96
CA THR A 92 1.15 8.88 -13.11
C THR A 92 0.60 10.25 -12.75
N ALA A 93 1.36 11.30 -13.02
CA ALA A 93 0.95 12.69 -12.95
C ALA A 93 0.73 13.24 -14.36
N SER A 94 -0.44 13.79 -14.65
CA SER A 94 -0.77 14.36 -15.96
C SER A 94 -1.42 15.73 -15.84
N ARG A 95 -1.16 16.62 -16.81
CA ARG A 95 -1.75 17.96 -16.91
C ARG A 95 -1.83 18.39 -18.37
N THR A 96 -2.95 19.01 -18.75
CA THR A 96 -3.11 19.55 -20.10
C THR A 96 -1.99 20.54 -20.44
N GLY A 97 -1.32 20.32 -21.57
CA GLY A 97 -0.21 21.14 -22.03
C GLY A 97 1.16 20.75 -21.46
N TYR A 98 1.23 19.68 -20.68
CA TYR A 98 2.48 19.11 -20.13
C TYR A 98 2.64 17.66 -20.55
N GLU A 99 3.88 17.17 -20.54
CA GLU A 99 4.14 15.75 -20.65
C GLU A 99 3.71 15.05 -19.35
N SER A 100 3.30 13.78 -19.44
CA SER A 100 2.99 12.97 -18.28
C SER A 100 4.26 12.41 -17.64
N GLY A 101 4.35 12.46 -16.30
CA GLY A 101 5.41 11.83 -15.54
C GLY A 101 4.89 10.57 -14.85
N THR A 102 5.70 9.51 -14.82
CA THR A 102 5.38 8.25 -14.16
C THR A 102 6.55 7.80 -13.29
N ALA A 103 6.24 7.25 -12.12
CA ALA A 103 7.21 6.59 -11.23
C ALA A 103 6.54 5.44 -10.49
N GLU A 104 7.35 4.54 -9.94
CA GLU A 104 6.89 3.36 -9.21
C GLU A 104 7.37 3.38 -7.76
N ILE A 105 6.53 2.84 -6.86
CA ILE A 105 6.88 2.60 -5.46
C ILE A 105 6.40 1.21 -5.06
N SER A 106 7.17 0.51 -4.23
CA SER A 106 6.85 -0.83 -3.74
C SER A 106 6.79 -0.85 -2.23
N GLY A 107 5.89 -1.67 -1.71
CA GLY A 107 5.73 -1.93 -0.28
C GLY A 107 5.10 -3.30 -0.05
N SER A 108 4.93 -3.66 1.22
CA SER A 108 4.33 -4.93 1.63
C SER A 108 3.45 -4.75 2.85
N ALA A 109 2.45 -5.64 2.99
CA ALA A 109 1.70 -5.78 4.22
C ALA A 109 2.59 -6.29 5.35
N SER A 110 2.36 -5.81 6.57
CA SER A 110 3.08 -6.26 7.77
C SER A 110 2.60 -7.63 8.23
N VAL A 111 3.47 -8.34 8.93
CA VAL A 111 3.10 -9.51 9.72
C VAL A 111 2.92 -9.07 11.16
N GLY A 112 1.84 -9.49 11.82
CA GLY A 112 1.64 -9.28 13.24
C GLY A 112 2.75 -9.94 14.08
N ALA A 113 3.01 -9.41 15.26
CA ALA A 113 3.97 -10.02 16.18
C ALA A 113 3.51 -11.42 16.60
N ALA A 114 4.46 -12.34 16.76
CA ALA A 114 4.16 -13.68 17.28
C ALA A 114 3.65 -13.58 18.73
N LEU A 115 2.57 -14.32 19.03
CA LEU A 115 2.08 -14.50 20.39
C LEU A 115 2.83 -15.67 21.02
N THR A 116 3.72 -15.40 21.97
CA THR A 116 4.37 -16.46 22.76
C THR A 116 3.45 -16.88 23.91
N PRO A 117 3.07 -18.19 24.02
CA PRO A 117 2.21 -18.65 25.10
C PRO A 117 2.81 -18.39 26.50
N GLU A 118 1.98 -17.89 27.41
CA GLU A 118 2.30 -17.73 28.82
C GLU A 118 1.40 -18.64 29.66
N PHE A 119 1.93 -19.20 30.74
CA PHE A 119 1.23 -20.20 31.52
C PHE A 119 1.02 -19.74 32.97
N GLY A 120 -0.15 -20.08 33.51
CA GLY A 120 -0.44 -19.98 34.94
C GLY A 120 0.20 -21.13 35.74
N GLY A 121 -0.22 -21.25 36.99
CA GLY A 121 0.23 -22.35 37.85
C GLY A 121 -0.29 -23.72 37.36
N VAL A 122 0.59 -24.72 37.39
CA VAL A 122 0.23 -26.10 37.10
C VAL A 122 -0.54 -26.71 38.27
N VAL A 123 -1.66 -27.37 37.96
CA VAL A 123 -2.47 -28.12 38.94
C VAL A 123 -2.39 -29.61 38.60
N SER A 124 -1.78 -30.40 39.48
CA SER A 124 -1.69 -31.87 39.33
C SER A 124 -3.02 -32.54 39.51
N THR A 125 -3.29 -33.58 38.73
CA THR A 125 -4.44 -34.51 38.86
C THR A 125 -3.95 -35.93 39.15
N ALA A 126 -4.84 -36.90 39.29
CA ALA A 126 -4.49 -38.29 39.61
C ALA A 126 -3.66 -38.96 38.51
N ASP A 127 -3.85 -38.57 37.24
CA ASP A 127 -3.24 -39.17 36.04
C ASP A 127 -2.61 -38.13 35.10
N GLY A 128 -2.38 -36.90 35.60
CA GLY A 128 -1.82 -35.83 34.77
C GLY A 128 -1.79 -34.48 35.45
N PHE A 129 -2.12 -33.43 34.69
CA PHE A 129 -2.19 -32.05 35.20
C PHE A 129 -3.04 -31.15 34.29
N THR A 130 -3.41 -30.00 34.86
CA THR A 130 -4.00 -28.89 34.08
C THR A 130 -3.19 -27.65 34.25
N VAL A 131 -3.20 -26.77 33.19
CA VAL A 131 -2.55 -25.44 33.23
C VAL A 131 -3.31 -24.48 32.34
N GLN A 132 -3.56 -23.28 32.84
CA GLN A 132 -4.19 -22.21 32.07
C GLN A 132 -3.17 -21.46 31.23
N VAL A 133 -3.44 -21.25 29.93
CA VAL A 133 -2.74 -20.27 29.10
C VAL A 133 -3.24 -18.89 29.54
N SER A 134 -2.37 -18.08 30.17
CA SER A 134 -2.76 -16.81 30.77
C SER A 134 -3.02 -15.69 29.76
N ASN A 135 -2.39 -15.78 28.58
CA ASN A 135 -2.58 -14.87 27.46
C ASN A 135 -3.33 -15.51 26.28
N TYR A 136 -4.28 -16.42 26.58
CA TYR A 136 -5.07 -17.08 25.55
C TYR A 136 -5.87 -16.06 24.74
N ASP A 137 -5.76 -16.14 23.42
CA ASP A 137 -6.51 -15.34 22.44
C ASP A 137 -7.15 -16.27 21.39
N SER A 138 -8.47 -16.25 21.31
CA SER A 138 -9.26 -17.06 20.37
C SER A 138 -9.03 -16.69 18.88
N GLY A 139 -8.37 -15.56 18.57
CA GLY A 139 -7.96 -15.17 17.22
C GLY A 139 -6.78 -16.00 16.68
N PHE A 140 -6.08 -16.75 17.54
CA PHE A 140 -5.01 -17.67 17.18
C PHE A 140 -5.49 -19.12 17.17
N THR A 141 -4.87 -19.93 16.31
CA THR A 141 -4.99 -21.39 16.37
C THR A 141 -4.01 -21.91 17.41
N TRP A 142 -4.51 -22.72 18.33
CA TRP A 142 -3.74 -23.32 19.42
C TRP A 142 -3.66 -24.82 19.24
N ASP A 143 -2.45 -25.36 19.25
CA ASP A 143 -2.17 -26.78 19.19
C ASP A 143 -1.28 -27.19 20.37
N VAL A 144 -1.51 -28.39 20.92
CA VAL A 144 -0.77 -28.92 22.06
C VAL A 144 -0.27 -30.33 21.77
N THR A 145 1.04 -30.54 21.93
CA THR A 145 1.68 -31.84 21.66
C THR A 145 2.39 -32.31 22.94
N PRO A 146 1.91 -33.37 23.61
CA PRO A 146 2.55 -33.92 24.79
C PRO A 146 3.70 -34.86 24.41
N THR A 147 4.69 -34.99 25.28
CA THR A 147 5.76 -35.98 25.15
C THR A 147 5.36 -37.35 25.72
N ALA A 148 4.31 -37.40 26.54
CA ALA A 148 3.71 -38.63 27.11
C ALA A 148 2.22 -38.38 27.41
N GLY A 149 1.41 -39.46 27.41
CA GLY A 149 -0.02 -39.34 27.60
C GLY A 149 -0.76 -38.66 26.46
N THR A 150 -1.83 -37.98 26.79
CA THR A 150 -2.65 -37.19 25.86
C THR A 150 -2.79 -35.75 26.34
N ALA A 151 -2.90 -34.80 25.42
CA ALA A 151 -3.14 -33.37 25.74
C ALA A 151 -4.32 -32.84 24.92
N SER A 152 -5.03 -31.90 25.50
CA SER A 152 -6.03 -31.09 24.82
C SER A 152 -6.02 -29.65 25.34
N ILE A 153 -6.49 -28.73 24.53
CA ILE A 153 -6.71 -27.33 24.94
C ILE A 153 -8.18 -26.96 24.71
N SER A 154 -8.80 -26.33 25.68
CA SER A 154 -10.17 -25.85 25.59
C SER A 154 -10.27 -24.51 24.85
N SER A 155 -11.50 -24.12 24.47
CA SER A 155 -11.82 -22.81 23.90
C SER A 155 -11.60 -21.63 24.87
N SER A 156 -11.26 -21.90 26.13
CA SER A 156 -10.86 -20.90 27.12
C SER A 156 -9.36 -20.92 27.45
N GLY A 157 -8.56 -21.74 26.72
CA GLY A 157 -7.12 -21.84 26.92
C GLY A 157 -6.68 -22.73 28.08
N LEU A 158 -7.58 -23.58 28.64
CA LEU A 158 -7.19 -24.56 29.64
C LEU A 158 -6.60 -25.80 28.95
N ILE A 159 -5.34 -26.08 29.21
CA ILE A 159 -4.65 -27.29 28.78
C ILE A 159 -4.91 -28.39 29.82
N THR A 160 -5.29 -29.57 29.36
CA THR A 160 -5.44 -30.79 30.16
C THR A 160 -4.53 -31.87 29.61
N VAL A 161 -3.66 -32.40 30.44
CA VAL A 161 -2.82 -33.58 30.14
C VAL A 161 -3.28 -34.74 31.00
N ALA A 162 -3.44 -35.92 30.39
CA ALA A 162 -3.89 -37.14 31.06
C ALA A 162 -3.13 -38.39 30.57
N GLY A 163 -3.29 -39.50 31.29
CA GLY A 163 -2.66 -40.78 30.96
C GLY A 163 -1.19 -40.85 31.34
N LEU A 164 -0.74 -40.04 32.31
CA LEU A 164 0.59 -40.15 32.89
C LEU A 164 0.61 -41.25 33.98
N THR A 165 1.65 -42.06 34.00
CA THR A 165 1.88 -43.05 35.05
C THR A 165 2.62 -42.39 36.22
N SER A 166 2.10 -42.62 37.45
CA SER A 166 2.84 -42.24 38.69
C SER A 166 4.12 -43.05 38.77
N GLY A 167 5.29 -42.36 38.80
CA GLY A 167 6.57 -42.97 39.03
C GLY A 167 6.84 -43.22 40.51
#